data_2fb748b8a9875b3aeb9a5fa7a89219e4
#
_entry.id   2fb748b8a9875b3aeb9a5fa7a89219e4
#
_cell.length_a   1.000
_cell.length_b   1.000
_cell.length_c   1.000
_cell.angle_alpha   90.00
_cell.angle_beta   90.00
_cell.angle_gamma   90.00
#
_symmetry.space_group_name_H-M   'P 1'
#
loop_
_entity.id
_entity.type
_entity.pdbx_description
1 polymer ?
#
loop_
_entity_poly.entity_id
_entity_poly.type
_entity_poly.pdbx_seq_one_letter_code
_entity_poly.pdbx_strand_id
1 'polypeptide(L)'
;MSDIEAGKNYYPQLTFAGNIPTSPVITLNKPSIDYDAGSLFDMEAAGFYEIATKFSSNEFIHSLKIISDNSVSSIENINEVIVTDWIAKKVNNIKQLVNNLLNAREFRPKSNNDLYYQLIQQVHFSESNAVKLKKLMQKWQTVMGNSELKWTDSGASSGKELIAWIEEQLEQKAFEL
;
A
#
# COMPACT_ATOMS: atom_id res chain seq x y z
N MET A 1 -16.77 0.07 -3.95
CA MET A 1 -16.59 1.27 -4.80
C MET A 1 -16.90 0.89 -6.23
N SER A 2 -17.67 1.69 -6.93
CA SER A 2 -18.10 1.39 -8.31
C SER A 2 -17.86 2.59 -9.20
N ASP A 3 -17.36 2.34 -10.41
CA ASP A 3 -17.32 3.29 -11.52
C ASP A 3 -18.45 2.91 -12.48
N ILE A 4 -19.49 3.71 -12.52
CA ILE A 4 -20.68 3.38 -13.33
C ILE A 4 -20.38 3.45 -14.82
N GLU A 5 -19.61 4.46 -15.25
CA GLU A 5 -19.36 4.67 -16.68
C GLU A 5 -18.37 3.63 -17.24
N ALA A 6 -17.34 3.28 -16.47
CA ALA A 6 -16.42 2.21 -16.85
C ALA A 6 -16.99 0.81 -16.62
N GLY A 7 -18.12 0.67 -15.91
CA GLY A 7 -18.71 -0.62 -15.54
C GLY A 7 -17.82 -1.46 -14.61
N LYS A 8 -16.94 -0.82 -13.82
CA LYS A 8 -15.96 -1.48 -12.95
C LYS A 8 -16.39 -1.43 -11.48
N ASN A 9 -16.13 -2.51 -10.77
CA ASN A 9 -16.29 -2.59 -9.32
C ASN A 9 -14.94 -2.83 -8.65
N TYR A 10 -14.70 -2.13 -7.53
CA TYR A 10 -13.50 -2.24 -6.73
C TYR A 10 -13.88 -2.59 -5.29
N TYR A 11 -13.04 -3.41 -4.65
CA TYR A 11 -13.27 -3.92 -3.30
C TYR A 11 -12.07 -3.59 -2.40
N PRO A 12 -11.97 -2.33 -1.90
CA PRO A 12 -10.90 -1.94 -0.98
C PRO A 12 -10.92 -2.78 0.28
N GLN A 13 -9.73 -3.16 0.76
CA GLN A 13 -9.60 -3.83 2.04
C GLN A 13 -9.49 -2.78 3.15
N LEU A 14 -10.51 -2.69 4.00
CA LEU A 14 -10.62 -1.66 5.04
C LEU A 14 -10.08 -2.12 6.40
N THR A 15 -9.07 -2.99 6.40
CA THR A 15 -8.48 -3.63 7.60
C THR A 15 -8.05 -2.62 8.66
N PHE A 16 -7.57 -1.44 8.25
CA PHE A 16 -7.04 -0.43 9.16
C PHE A 16 -7.98 0.75 9.41
N ALA A 17 -9.21 0.69 8.93
CA ALA A 17 -10.19 1.76 9.13
C ALA A 17 -10.58 1.94 10.61
N GLY A 18 -10.40 0.93 11.45
CA GLY A 18 -10.79 0.98 12.87
C GLY A 18 -12.28 1.21 13.03
N ASN A 19 -12.64 2.20 13.85
CA ASN A 19 -14.04 2.56 14.12
C ASN A 19 -14.56 3.66 13.17
N ILE A 20 -13.83 4.00 12.09
CA ILE A 20 -14.29 4.99 11.11
C ILE A 20 -15.43 4.36 10.29
N PRO A 21 -16.62 4.99 10.22
CA PRO A 21 -17.72 4.48 9.42
C PRO A 21 -17.32 4.32 7.95
N THR A 22 -17.81 3.25 7.33
CA THR A 22 -17.54 2.97 5.90
C THR A 22 -18.84 2.98 5.13
N SER A 23 -18.77 3.37 3.86
CA SER A 23 -19.91 3.42 2.97
C SER A 23 -19.51 3.05 1.54
N PRO A 24 -20.41 2.47 0.74
CA PRO A 24 -20.20 2.35 -0.69
C PRO A 24 -19.97 3.74 -1.33
N VAL A 25 -19.06 3.80 -2.29
CA VAL A 25 -18.80 5.01 -3.08
C VAL A 25 -19.04 4.70 -4.55
N ILE A 26 -19.80 5.56 -5.19
CA ILE A 26 -20.11 5.51 -6.62
C ILE A 26 -19.42 6.68 -7.29
N THR A 27 -18.48 6.40 -8.19
CA THR A 27 -17.77 7.41 -8.96
C THR A 27 -18.54 7.71 -10.25
N LEU A 28 -18.80 8.98 -10.49
CA LEU A 28 -19.51 9.53 -11.64
C LEU A 28 -18.63 10.56 -12.34
N ASN A 29 -18.85 10.79 -13.65
CA ASN A 29 -18.15 11.85 -14.39
C ASN A 29 -18.76 13.25 -14.19
N LYS A 30 -19.92 13.34 -13.53
CA LYS A 30 -20.61 14.60 -13.26
C LYS A 30 -21.17 14.59 -11.83
N PRO A 31 -21.26 15.76 -11.19
CA PRO A 31 -21.92 15.87 -9.88
C PRO A 31 -23.35 15.32 -9.96
N SER A 32 -23.75 14.57 -8.94
CA SER A 32 -25.11 14.08 -8.78
C SER A 32 -25.82 14.85 -7.68
N ILE A 33 -27.08 15.18 -7.91
CA ILE A 33 -28.01 15.71 -6.91
C ILE A 33 -28.97 14.61 -6.43
N ASP A 34 -28.78 13.39 -6.88
CA ASP A 34 -29.57 12.24 -6.48
C ASP A 34 -28.92 11.64 -5.22
N TYR A 35 -29.57 11.86 -4.09
CA TYR A 35 -29.07 11.43 -2.78
C TYR A 35 -29.65 10.06 -2.44
N ASP A 36 -28.96 9.01 -2.86
CA ASP A 36 -29.28 7.65 -2.41
C ASP A 36 -28.82 7.44 -0.96
N ALA A 37 -29.72 6.99 -0.10
CA ALA A 37 -29.44 6.74 1.33
C ALA A 37 -28.40 5.65 1.59
N GLY A 38 -28.03 4.84 0.59
CA GLY A 38 -27.13 3.71 0.72
C GLY A 38 -25.71 3.95 0.21
N SER A 39 -25.46 5.03 -0.54
CA SER A 39 -24.19 5.24 -1.23
C SER A 39 -23.73 6.69 -1.16
N LEU A 40 -22.40 6.89 -1.25
CA LEU A 40 -21.79 8.20 -1.45
C LEU A 40 -21.43 8.36 -2.92
N PHE A 41 -21.53 9.59 -3.41
CA PHE A 41 -21.14 9.93 -4.79
C PHE A 41 -19.88 10.78 -4.79
N ASP A 42 -19.00 10.52 -5.76
CA ASP A 42 -17.81 11.33 -6.03
C ASP A 42 -17.41 11.27 -7.50
N MET A 43 -16.32 11.93 -7.87
CA MET A 43 -15.82 11.96 -9.24
C MET A 43 -14.39 11.40 -9.38
N GLU A 44 -13.74 10.98 -8.30
CA GLU A 44 -12.30 10.65 -8.31
C GLU A 44 -11.92 9.30 -7.71
N ALA A 45 -12.75 8.73 -6.83
CA ALA A 45 -12.34 7.61 -5.98
C ALA A 45 -11.98 6.36 -6.79
N ALA A 46 -12.71 6.04 -7.84
CA ALA A 46 -12.41 4.88 -8.68
C ALA A 46 -11.06 5.03 -9.40
N GLY A 47 -10.81 6.20 -10.01
CA GLY A 47 -9.54 6.51 -10.66
C GLY A 47 -8.36 6.51 -9.69
N PHE A 48 -8.54 7.11 -8.51
CA PHE A 48 -7.54 7.04 -7.44
C PHE A 48 -7.20 5.59 -7.09
N TYR A 49 -8.20 4.76 -6.84
CA TYR A 49 -8.00 3.38 -6.44
C TYR A 49 -7.32 2.55 -7.53
N GLU A 50 -7.74 2.69 -8.79
CA GLU A 50 -7.15 2.00 -9.94
C GLU A 50 -5.65 2.33 -10.11
N ILE A 51 -5.27 3.58 -9.90
CA ILE A 51 -3.87 3.98 -9.95
C ILE A 51 -3.10 3.49 -8.72
N ALA A 52 -3.66 3.67 -7.52
CA ALA A 52 -2.99 3.30 -6.28
C ALA A 52 -2.65 1.81 -6.19
N THR A 53 -3.50 0.92 -6.74
CA THR A 53 -3.25 -0.53 -6.78
C THR A 53 -2.02 -0.94 -7.60
N LYS A 54 -1.52 -0.06 -8.48
CA LYS A 54 -0.29 -0.30 -9.24
C LYS A 54 0.97 -0.08 -8.39
N PHE A 55 0.86 0.66 -7.27
CA PHE A 55 1.99 1.10 -6.45
C PHE A 55 1.92 0.61 -5.01
N SER A 56 0.76 0.14 -4.56
CA SER A 56 0.55 -0.30 -3.19
C SER A 56 -0.36 -1.52 -3.13
N SER A 57 -0.24 -2.33 -2.09
CA SER A 57 -1.18 -3.42 -1.83
C SER A 57 -2.49 -2.88 -1.23
N ASN A 58 -3.59 -3.59 -1.48
CA ASN A 58 -4.96 -3.13 -1.22
C ASN A 58 -5.21 -2.69 0.22
N GLU A 59 -4.59 -3.36 1.20
CA GLU A 59 -4.74 -3.06 2.62
C GLU A 59 -4.17 -1.69 3.03
N PHE A 60 -3.29 -1.10 2.19
CA PHE A 60 -2.72 0.24 2.43
C PHE A 60 -3.38 1.34 1.63
N ILE A 61 -4.39 1.01 0.82
CA ILE A 61 -5.11 1.99 -0.01
C ILE A 61 -6.42 2.34 0.68
N HIS A 62 -6.51 3.56 1.18
CA HIS A 62 -7.69 4.09 1.83
C HIS A 62 -8.08 5.44 1.23
N SER A 63 -9.37 5.68 1.09
CA SER A 63 -9.94 6.97 0.73
C SER A 63 -10.88 7.41 1.84
N LEU A 64 -10.61 8.55 2.44
CA LEU A 64 -11.46 9.15 3.47
C LEU A 64 -12.25 10.29 2.83
N LYS A 65 -13.57 10.22 2.90
CA LYS A 65 -14.47 11.23 2.33
C LYS A 65 -15.21 11.96 3.44
N ILE A 66 -15.34 13.26 3.29
CA ILE A 66 -16.20 14.10 4.12
C ILE A 66 -17.44 14.43 3.28
N ILE A 67 -18.61 14.10 3.80
CA ILE A 67 -19.87 14.38 3.10
C ILE A 67 -20.09 15.88 3.11
N SER A 68 -20.15 16.48 1.93
CA SER A 68 -20.34 17.93 1.74
C SER A 68 -21.79 18.33 1.71
N ASP A 69 -22.63 17.49 1.14
CA ASP A 69 -24.04 17.76 0.88
C ASP A 69 -24.89 16.50 0.99
N ASN A 70 -26.16 16.67 1.18
CA ASN A 70 -27.14 15.60 1.29
C ASN A 70 -28.55 16.15 1.01
N SER A 71 -29.57 15.30 1.10
CA SER A 71 -30.99 15.69 0.84
C SER A 71 -31.51 16.84 1.71
N VAL A 72 -30.83 17.19 2.80
CA VAL A 72 -31.23 18.25 3.73
C VAL A 72 -30.35 19.50 3.60
N SER A 73 -29.10 19.34 3.16
CA SER A 73 -28.10 20.40 3.04
C SER A 73 -27.56 20.46 1.62
N SER A 74 -27.90 21.54 0.91
CA SER A 74 -27.51 21.76 -0.48
C SER A 74 -26.05 22.18 -0.62
N ILE A 75 -25.44 21.80 -1.75
CA ILE A 75 -24.09 22.19 -2.17
C ILE A 75 -23.91 23.72 -2.30
N GLU A 76 -24.97 24.47 -2.53
CA GLU A 76 -24.92 25.92 -2.78
C GLU A 76 -24.36 26.75 -1.62
N ASN A 77 -24.37 26.19 -0.41
CA ASN A 77 -23.90 26.89 0.80
C ASN A 77 -22.43 26.56 1.15
N ILE A 78 -21.74 25.78 0.32
CA ILE A 78 -20.37 25.34 0.60
C ILE A 78 -19.39 26.47 0.28
N ASN A 79 -18.51 26.77 1.25
CA ASN A 79 -17.42 27.72 1.09
C ASN A 79 -16.16 27.21 1.82
N GLU A 80 -15.03 27.88 1.60
CA GLU A 80 -13.73 27.49 2.14
C GLU A 80 -13.73 27.39 3.68
N VAL A 81 -14.41 28.31 4.37
CA VAL A 81 -14.48 28.34 5.84
C VAL A 81 -15.20 27.11 6.37
N ILE A 82 -16.32 26.75 5.77
CA ILE A 82 -17.11 25.57 6.13
C ILE A 82 -16.32 24.28 5.87
N VAL A 83 -15.67 24.18 4.72
CA VAL A 83 -14.84 23.00 4.38
C VAL A 83 -13.67 22.84 5.36
N THR A 84 -13.02 23.96 5.70
CA THR A 84 -11.92 23.96 6.69
C THR A 84 -12.40 23.48 8.06
N ASP A 85 -13.56 23.93 8.53
CA ASP A 85 -14.17 23.50 9.79
C ASP A 85 -14.50 21.99 9.75
N TRP A 86 -15.08 21.50 8.68
CA TRP A 86 -15.39 20.08 8.53
C TRP A 86 -14.13 19.19 8.57
N ILE A 87 -13.08 19.62 7.87
CA ILE A 87 -11.79 18.90 7.90
C ILE A 87 -11.21 18.94 9.30
N ALA A 88 -11.21 20.11 9.95
CA ALA A 88 -10.67 20.27 11.31
C ALA A 88 -11.37 19.33 12.32
N LYS A 89 -12.68 19.17 12.22
CA LYS A 89 -13.46 18.24 13.06
C LYS A 89 -13.09 16.76 12.82
N LYS A 90 -12.50 16.42 11.69
CA LYS A 90 -12.12 15.05 11.32
C LYS A 90 -10.63 14.75 11.44
N VAL A 91 -9.81 15.73 11.85
CA VAL A 91 -8.35 15.56 11.98
C VAL A 91 -7.97 14.37 12.87
N ASN A 92 -8.70 14.11 13.95
CA ASN A 92 -8.42 12.96 14.81
C ASN A 92 -8.67 11.62 14.12
N ASN A 93 -9.71 11.51 13.30
CA ASN A 93 -9.99 10.32 12.50
C ASN A 93 -8.88 10.11 11.44
N ILE A 94 -8.45 11.20 10.79
CA ILE A 94 -7.35 11.17 9.82
C ILE A 94 -6.05 10.70 10.50
N LYS A 95 -5.70 11.28 11.65
CA LYS A 95 -4.51 10.88 12.43
C LYS A 95 -4.58 9.41 12.85
N GLN A 96 -5.74 8.95 13.31
CA GLN A 96 -5.93 7.55 13.69
C GLN A 96 -5.69 6.62 12.51
N LEU A 97 -6.27 6.90 11.35
CA LEU A 97 -6.07 6.08 10.14
C LEU A 97 -4.60 6.06 9.74
N VAL A 98 -3.94 7.23 9.68
CA VAL A 98 -2.52 7.34 9.33
C VAL A 98 -1.65 6.53 10.31
N ASN A 99 -1.89 6.65 11.63
CA ASN A 99 -1.15 5.90 12.63
C ASN A 99 -1.36 4.38 12.48
N ASN A 100 -2.59 3.93 12.21
CA ASN A 100 -2.87 2.52 11.97
C ASN A 100 -2.08 1.99 10.76
N LEU A 101 -2.03 2.77 9.67
CA LEU A 101 -1.28 2.41 8.47
C LEU A 101 0.24 2.42 8.70
N LEU A 102 0.77 3.38 9.46
CA LEU A 102 2.19 3.44 9.82
C LEU A 102 2.58 2.24 10.68
N ASN A 103 1.79 1.93 11.71
CA ASN A 103 2.03 0.76 12.57
C ASN A 103 1.97 -0.54 11.74
N ALA A 104 1.00 -0.67 10.84
CA ALA A 104 0.90 -1.84 9.97
C ALA A 104 2.12 -2.00 9.05
N ARG A 105 2.72 -0.89 8.62
CA ARG A 105 3.96 -0.91 7.83
C ARG A 105 5.13 -1.50 8.62
N GLU A 106 5.21 -1.30 9.93
CA GLU A 106 6.26 -1.85 10.76
C GLU A 106 6.21 -3.39 10.86
N PHE A 107 4.99 -3.96 10.73
CA PHE A 107 4.81 -5.41 10.66
C PHE A 107 5.09 -6.01 9.27
N ARG A 108 5.28 -5.19 8.24
CA ARG A 108 5.81 -5.71 6.98
C ARG A 108 7.24 -6.17 7.22
N PRO A 109 7.60 -7.37 6.77
CA PRO A 109 9.00 -7.75 6.73
C PRO A 109 9.74 -6.61 6.01
N LYS A 110 10.78 -6.08 6.67
CA LYS A 110 11.62 -5.02 6.08
C LYS A 110 11.92 -5.45 4.67
N SER A 111 11.53 -4.61 3.70
CA SER A 111 11.81 -4.91 2.30
C SER A 111 13.29 -5.20 2.20
N ASN A 112 13.67 -6.36 1.65
CA ASN A 112 15.08 -6.67 1.39
C ASN A 112 15.76 -5.66 0.43
N ASN A 113 15.03 -4.62 0.00
CA ASN A 113 15.62 -3.52 -0.75
C ASN A 113 16.72 -2.81 0.03
N ASP A 114 16.56 -2.56 1.34
CA ASP A 114 17.60 -1.89 2.12
C ASP A 114 18.86 -2.77 2.20
N LEU A 115 18.69 -4.07 2.41
CA LEU A 115 19.80 -5.02 2.39
C LEU A 115 20.39 -5.16 0.99
N TYR A 116 19.57 -5.18 -0.06
CA TYR A 116 20.08 -5.17 -1.44
C TYR A 116 20.98 -3.96 -1.71
N TYR A 117 20.55 -2.74 -1.33
CA TYR A 117 21.35 -1.55 -1.51
C TYR A 117 22.64 -1.56 -0.66
N GLN A 118 22.59 -2.09 0.55
CA GLN A 118 23.79 -2.28 1.37
C GLN A 118 24.78 -3.24 0.71
N LEU A 119 24.30 -4.36 0.18
CA LEU A 119 25.14 -5.36 -0.48
C LEU A 119 25.82 -4.81 -1.74
N ILE A 120 25.10 -4.11 -2.60
CA ILE A 120 25.71 -3.55 -3.82
C ILE A 120 26.69 -2.40 -3.56
N GLN A 121 26.62 -1.77 -2.38
CA GLN A 121 27.62 -0.77 -1.95
C GLN A 121 28.88 -1.41 -1.38
N GLN A 122 28.78 -2.57 -0.76
CA GLN A 122 29.89 -3.23 -0.06
C GLN A 122 30.59 -4.28 -0.91
N VAL A 123 29.87 -4.92 -1.83
CA VAL A 123 30.40 -5.96 -2.70
C VAL A 123 30.14 -5.58 -4.16
N HIS A 124 31.14 -5.74 -4.99
CA HIS A 124 31.03 -5.45 -6.42
C HIS A 124 30.20 -6.54 -7.14
N PHE A 125 29.16 -6.10 -7.85
CA PHE A 125 28.33 -6.96 -8.71
C PHE A 125 28.36 -6.46 -10.15
N SER A 126 28.43 -7.38 -11.12
CA SER A 126 28.08 -7.06 -12.49
C SER A 126 26.56 -6.77 -12.61
N GLU A 127 26.15 -6.06 -13.66
CA GLU A 127 24.70 -5.76 -13.86
C GLU A 127 23.83 -7.01 -13.82
N SER A 128 24.24 -8.07 -14.50
CA SER A 128 23.52 -9.35 -14.50
C SER A 128 23.42 -9.97 -13.09
N ASN A 129 24.51 -9.91 -12.32
CA ASN A 129 24.54 -10.40 -10.94
C ASN A 129 23.68 -9.53 -10.00
N ALA A 130 23.65 -8.22 -10.20
CA ALA A 130 22.78 -7.33 -9.42
C ALA A 130 21.29 -7.65 -9.64
N VAL A 131 20.88 -7.92 -10.88
CA VAL A 131 19.52 -8.37 -11.21
C VAL A 131 19.21 -9.73 -10.57
N LYS A 132 20.18 -10.66 -10.62
CA LYS A 132 20.04 -12.00 -9.99
C LYS A 132 19.92 -11.87 -8.47
N LEU A 133 20.77 -11.05 -7.84
CA LEU A 133 20.70 -10.76 -6.41
C LEU A 133 19.32 -10.25 -6.00
N LYS A 134 18.76 -9.29 -6.74
CA LYS A 134 17.44 -8.73 -6.43
C LYS A 134 16.34 -9.81 -6.40
N LYS A 135 16.37 -10.75 -7.36
CA LYS A 135 15.43 -11.88 -7.40
C LYS A 135 15.66 -12.85 -6.23
N LEU A 136 16.92 -13.12 -5.89
CA LEU A 136 17.26 -14.00 -4.76
C LEU A 136 16.81 -13.39 -3.42
N MET A 137 16.93 -12.08 -3.25
CA MET A 137 16.45 -11.38 -2.05
C MET A 137 14.93 -11.49 -1.90
N GLN A 138 14.17 -11.43 -3.00
CA GLN A 138 12.74 -11.67 -2.97
C GLN A 138 12.42 -13.12 -2.58
N LYS A 139 13.14 -14.09 -3.18
CA LYS A 139 12.98 -15.51 -2.84
C LYS A 139 13.35 -15.78 -1.37
N TRP A 140 14.43 -15.17 -0.87
CA TRP A 140 14.83 -15.26 0.53
C TRP A 140 13.69 -14.85 1.46
N GLN A 141 13.07 -13.72 1.20
CA GLN A 141 11.95 -13.24 2.01
C GLN A 141 10.76 -14.20 2.00
N THR A 142 10.50 -14.85 0.88
CA THR A 142 9.40 -15.82 0.75
C THR A 142 9.69 -17.12 1.51
N VAL A 143 10.91 -17.64 1.43
CA VAL A 143 11.29 -18.94 1.99
C VAL A 143 11.71 -18.83 3.46
N MET A 144 12.51 -17.82 3.78
CA MET A 144 13.09 -17.61 5.11
C MET A 144 12.26 -16.69 6.01
N GLY A 145 11.22 -16.05 5.47
CA GLY A 145 10.37 -15.10 6.20
C GLY A 145 11.17 -13.91 6.74
N ASN A 146 11.08 -13.69 8.05
CA ASN A 146 11.77 -12.59 8.74
C ASN A 146 13.21 -12.93 9.17
N SER A 147 13.76 -14.08 8.74
CA SER A 147 15.12 -14.45 9.09
C SER A 147 16.13 -13.49 8.45
N GLU A 148 17.01 -12.93 9.26
CA GLU A 148 18.05 -12.01 8.80
C GLU A 148 19.07 -12.75 7.93
N LEU A 149 19.40 -12.20 6.77
CA LEU A 149 20.47 -12.70 5.92
C LEU A 149 21.82 -12.22 6.48
N LYS A 150 22.50 -13.06 7.25
CA LYS A 150 23.85 -12.80 7.77
C LYS A 150 24.90 -13.09 6.71
N TRP A 151 24.92 -12.29 5.67
CA TRP A 151 25.81 -12.46 4.52
C TRP A 151 27.31 -12.40 4.88
N THR A 152 27.65 -11.75 6.01
CA THR A 152 29.01 -11.74 6.56
C THR A 152 29.53 -13.13 6.90
N ASP A 153 28.63 -14.05 7.19
CA ASP A 153 29.00 -15.44 7.55
C ASP A 153 29.36 -16.27 6.29
N SER A 154 29.05 -15.70 5.09
CA SER A 154 29.38 -16.38 3.82
C SER A 154 30.88 -16.47 3.53
N GLY A 155 31.68 -15.55 4.07
CA GLY A 155 33.07 -15.40 3.70
C GLY A 155 33.30 -15.02 2.23
N ALA A 156 32.26 -14.66 1.51
CA ALA A 156 32.30 -14.34 0.09
C ALA A 156 33.12 -13.06 -0.15
N SER A 157 34.05 -13.10 -1.08
CA SER A 157 34.91 -12.00 -1.49
C SER A 157 34.39 -11.30 -2.76
N SER A 158 33.42 -11.90 -3.46
CA SER A 158 32.84 -11.39 -4.70
C SER A 158 31.33 -11.55 -4.74
N GLY A 159 30.68 -10.70 -5.56
CA GLY A 159 29.23 -10.80 -5.76
C GLY A 159 28.78 -12.14 -6.33
N LYS A 160 29.62 -12.81 -7.11
CA LYS A 160 29.34 -14.16 -7.64
C LYS A 160 29.34 -15.21 -6.54
N GLU A 161 30.31 -15.17 -5.63
CA GLU A 161 30.40 -16.09 -4.50
C GLU A 161 29.23 -15.87 -3.52
N LEU A 162 28.90 -14.62 -3.26
CA LEU A 162 27.77 -14.29 -2.40
C LEU A 162 26.44 -14.79 -2.97
N ILE A 163 26.21 -14.65 -4.27
CA ILE A 163 25.03 -15.22 -4.94
C ILE A 163 24.99 -16.73 -4.78
N ALA A 164 26.09 -17.43 -5.02
CA ALA A 164 26.15 -18.88 -4.90
C ALA A 164 25.84 -19.33 -3.46
N TRP A 165 26.39 -18.65 -2.48
CA TRP A 165 26.09 -18.93 -1.07
C TRP A 165 24.61 -18.72 -0.72
N ILE A 166 23.99 -17.62 -1.18
CA ILE A 166 22.55 -17.37 -0.95
C ILE A 166 21.70 -18.46 -1.61
N GLU A 167 22.05 -18.90 -2.81
CA GLU A 167 21.36 -19.98 -3.51
C GLU A 167 21.43 -21.29 -2.71
N GLU A 168 22.60 -21.63 -2.20
CA GLU A 168 22.81 -22.82 -1.37
C GLU A 168 21.98 -22.78 -0.09
N GLN A 169 21.94 -21.64 0.63
CA GLN A 169 21.12 -21.48 1.83
C GLN A 169 19.63 -21.66 1.54
N LEU A 170 19.16 -21.13 0.39
CA LEU A 170 17.76 -21.26 -0.03
C LEU A 170 17.42 -22.71 -0.41
N GLU A 171 18.34 -23.43 -1.04
CA GLU A 171 18.15 -24.84 -1.39
C GLU A 171 18.10 -25.73 -0.12
N GLN A 172 19.02 -25.54 0.81
CA GLN A 172 19.04 -26.29 2.07
C GLN A 172 17.71 -26.14 2.82
N LYS A 173 17.17 -24.92 2.90
CA LYS A 173 15.90 -24.68 3.59
C LYS A 173 14.68 -25.23 2.85
N ALA A 174 14.70 -25.25 1.53
CA ALA A 174 13.60 -25.79 0.73
C ALA A 174 13.44 -27.32 0.90
N PHE A 175 14.49 -28.03 1.32
CA PHE A 175 14.44 -29.47 1.62
C PHE A 175 13.98 -29.80 3.05
N GLU A 176 13.85 -28.78 3.92
CA GLU A 176 13.36 -28.95 5.30
C GLU A 176 11.85 -28.73 5.46
N LEU A 177 11.17 -28.26 4.41
CA LEU A 177 9.74 -28.03 4.34
C LEU A 177 9.02 -29.18 3.66
#